data_8c7490a47129c29bd3b65548e82152b3
#
_entry.id   8c7490a47129c29bd3b65548e82152b3
#
_cell.length_a   1.000
_cell.length_b   1.000
_cell.length_c   1.000
_cell.angle_alpha   90.00
_cell.angle_beta   90.00
_cell.angle_gamma   90.00
#
_symmetry.space_group_name_H-M   'P 1'
#
loop_
_entity.id
_entity.type
_entity.pdbx_description
1 polymer ?
#
loop_
_entity_poly.entity_id
_entity_poly.type
_entity_poly.pdbx_seq_one_letter_code
_entity_poly.pdbx_strand_id
1 'polypeptide(L)'
;CIRDRYIEALEVRQVCHQLVALFGGRMPHLQGILGGGAAQIPDRETILEYAARMKQVRKFVENRYLPLVYTIASRYMDMFEMAHGYKNALCVGVFPLAKKGEQFFNAGAYINGRDEPFDGNRILEDVRYSWFEPAPSGTPLQKSESNPQVDKEGAYSFIKAPLYAGHRVEVGPLARMWINDKPLSPIGQRFFADMFGVRAETFRQIGEDPAFSIMGRNVARVEEVYQTLGMIEYWLHELEPGAQTFALPEVPQAGEGIGFTEAPRGALCHYLSLI
;
A
#
# COMPACT_ATOMS: atom_id res chain seq x y z
N CYS A 1 22.47 -20.00 -5.60
CA CYS A 1 21.46 -20.78 -6.33
C CYS A 1 20.08 -20.14 -6.18
N ILE A 2 19.19 -20.26 -7.18
CA ILE A 2 17.80 -19.74 -7.11
C ILE A 2 17.05 -20.38 -5.95
N ARG A 3 17.23 -21.67 -5.73
CA ARG A 3 16.63 -22.43 -4.63
C ARG A 3 16.99 -21.83 -3.26
N ASP A 4 18.24 -21.49 -3.04
CA ASP A 4 18.71 -20.97 -1.74
C ASP A 4 18.10 -19.59 -1.45
N ARG A 5 18.00 -18.75 -2.47
CA ARG A 5 17.33 -17.43 -2.35
C ARG A 5 15.85 -17.56 -2.09
N TYR A 6 15.20 -18.56 -2.66
CA TYR A 6 13.78 -18.83 -2.39
C TYR A 6 13.56 -19.29 -0.95
N ILE A 7 14.41 -20.18 -0.46
CA ILE A 7 14.36 -20.64 0.95
C ILE A 7 14.60 -19.48 1.90
N GLU A 8 15.67 -18.68 1.66
CA GLU A 8 15.98 -17.48 2.45
C GLU A 8 14.77 -16.49 2.49
N ALA A 9 14.08 -16.30 1.37
CA ALA A 9 12.88 -15.47 1.31
C ALA A 9 11.72 -16.01 2.15
N LEU A 10 11.53 -17.33 2.21
CA LEU A 10 10.52 -17.96 3.08
C LEU A 10 10.88 -17.80 4.56
N GLU A 11 12.14 -17.94 4.92
CA GLU A 11 12.63 -17.72 6.29
C GLU A 11 12.40 -16.27 6.73
N VAL A 12 12.76 -15.31 5.88
CA VAL A 12 12.52 -13.88 6.17
C VAL A 12 11.03 -13.57 6.24
N ARG A 13 10.21 -14.18 5.40
CA ARG A 13 8.74 -14.06 5.51
C ARG A 13 8.24 -14.54 6.86
N GLN A 14 8.76 -15.65 7.38
CA GLN A 14 8.43 -16.13 8.73
C GLN A 14 8.83 -15.09 9.79
N VAL A 15 10.01 -14.49 9.68
CA VAL A 15 10.44 -13.40 10.58
C VAL A 15 9.48 -12.21 10.51
N CYS A 16 9.04 -11.80 9.32
CA CYS A 16 8.05 -10.74 9.16
C CYS A 16 6.72 -11.09 9.86
N HIS A 17 6.24 -12.35 9.77
CA HIS A 17 5.05 -12.80 10.50
C HIS A 17 5.24 -12.73 12.03
N GLN A 18 6.42 -13.08 12.51
CA GLN A 18 6.75 -12.98 13.94
C GLN A 18 6.78 -11.51 14.39
N LEU A 19 7.35 -10.60 13.60
CA LEU A 19 7.34 -9.16 13.85
C LEU A 19 5.91 -8.62 13.99
N VAL A 20 5.02 -9.02 13.07
CA VAL A 20 3.60 -8.64 13.15
C VAL A 20 2.95 -9.20 14.41
N ALA A 21 3.27 -10.43 14.79
CA ALA A 21 2.69 -11.09 15.98
C ALA A 21 3.11 -10.45 17.29
N LEU A 22 4.31 -9.85 17.38
CA LEU A 22 4.80 -9.17 18.60
C LEU A 22 3.85 -8.06 19.07
N PHE A 23 3.30 -7.26 18.16
CA PHE A 23 2.35 -6.20 18.50
C PHE A 23 0.90 -6.54 18.15
N GLY A 24 0.68 -7.45 17.23
CA GLY A 24 -0.66 -7.84 16.76
C GLY A 24 -1.23 -9.09 17.45
N GLY A 25 -0.45 -9.72 18.35
CA GLY A 25 -0.83 -10.94 19.07
C GLY A 25 -0.67 -12.21 18.24
N ARG A 26 -0.94 -12.17 16.94
CA ARG A 26 -0.75 -13.30 16.01
C ARG A 26 -0.69 -12.84 14.56
N MET A 27 -0.25 -13.73 13.67
CA MET A 27 -0.30 -13.59 12.22
C MET A 27 -0.65 -14.97 11.62
N PRO A 28 -1.61 -15.11 10.73
CA PRO A 28 -2.54 -14.09 10.22
C PRO A 28 -3.66 -13.75 11.21
N HIS A 29 -4.52 -12.82 10.83
CA HIS A 29 -5.65 -12.35 11.62
C HIS A 29 -5.25 -11.71 12.95
N LEU A 30 -4.67 -10.52 12.86
CA LEU A 30 -4.29 -9.69 14.01
C LEU A 30 -5.46 -9.53 14.97
N GLN A 31 -5.19 -9.69 16.27
CA GLN A 31 -6.18 -9.50 17.34
C GLN A 31 -5.88 -8.29 18.22
N GLY A 32 -4.70 -7.70 18.05
CA GLY A 32 -4.26 -6.55 18.83
C GLY A 32 -4.68 -5.20 18.24
N ILE A 33 -5.33 -5.15 17.08
CA ILE A 33 -5.83 -3.91 16.50
C ILE A 33 -7.31 -3.77 16.84
N LEU A 34 -7.66 -2.70 17.55
CA LEU A 34 -9.00 -2.43 18.05
C LEU A 34 -9.47 -1.05 17.60
N GLY A 35 -10.81 -0.82 17.62
CA GLY A 35 -11.34 0.54 17.49
C GLY A 35 -10.82 1.40 18.65
N GLY A 36 -9.94 2.35 18.34
CA GLY A 36 -9.30 3.21 19.35
C GLY A 36 -7.82 2.99 19.57
N GLY A 37 -7.21 1.96 18.93
CA GLY A 37 -5.77 1.75 19.00
C GLY A 37 -5.31 0.29 18.99
N ALA A 38 -4.22 0.02 19.71
CA ALA A 38 -3.65 -1.32 19.84
C ALA A 38 -3.78 -1.85 21.28
N ALA A 39 -4.15 -3.12 21.42
CA ALA A 39 -4.30 -3.75 22.73
C ALA A 39 -2.94 -4.02 23.42
N GLN A 40 -1.86 -4.13 22.64
CA GLN A 40 -0.53 -4.38 23.15
C GLN A 40 0.10 -3.09 23.67
N ILE A 41 0.43 -3.06 24.96
CA ILE A 41 1.27 -2.01 25.54
C ILE A 41 2.73 -2.40 25.27
N PRO A 42 3.52 -1.55 24.59
CA PRO A 42 4.91 -1.86 24.29
C PRO A 42 5.74 -1.90 25.57
N ASP A 43 6.46 -2.97 25.78
CA ASP A 43 7.50 -3.05 26.78
C ASP A 43 8.89 -3.01 26.15
N ARG A 44 9.92 -2.79 26.97
CA ARG A 44 11.29 -2.66 26.49
C ARG A 44 11.79 -3.95 25.82
N GLU A 45 11.38 -5.11 26.29
CA GLU A 45 11.80 -6.41 25.75
C GLU A 45 11.22 -6.61 24.36
N THR A 46 9.93 -6.40 24.18
CA THR A 46 9.25 -6.48 22.88
C THR A 46 9.84 -5.51 21.85
N ILE A 47 10.15 -4.27 22.25
CA ILE A 47 10.78 -3.27 21.35
C ILE A 47 12.17 -3.75 20.93
N LEU A 48 12.99 -4.24 21.84
CA LEU A 48 14.33 -4.73 21.53
C LEU A 48 14.30 -6.00 20.66
N GLU A 49 13.38 -6.92 20.93
CA GLU A 49 13.19 -8.11 20.10
C GLU A 49 12.76 -7.73 18.69
N TYR A 50 11.81 -6.81 18.55
CA TYR A 50 11.40 -6.30 17.24
C TYR A 50 12.58 -5.69 16.49
N ALA A 51 13.35 -4.80 17.13
CA ALA A 51 14.51 -4.16 16.52
C ALA A 51 15.58 -5.19 16.07
N ALA A 52 15.81 -6.25 16.87
CA ALA A 52 16.75 -7.30 16.51
C ALA A 52 16.31 -8.09 15.25
N ARG A 53 15.03 -8.44 15.17
CA ARG A 53 14.46 -9.14 14.01
C ARG A 53 14.43 -8.25 12.75
N MET A 54 14.13 -6.95 12.94
CA MET A 54 14.15 -5.98 11.84
C MET A 54 15.51 -5.88 11.14
N LYS A 55 16.62 -5.99 11.88
CA LYS A 55 17.96 -6.02 11.29
C LYS A 55 18.14 -7.19 10.30
N GLN A 56 17.54 -8.35 10.59
CA GLN A 56 17.57 -9.50 9.67
C GLN A 56 16.77 -9.20 8.40
N VAL A 57 15.57 -8.63 8.53
CA VAL A 57 14.73 -8.25 7.38
C VAL A 57 15.45 -7.21 6.52
N ARG A 58 16.00 -6.14 7.14
CA ARG A 58 16.76 -5.11 6.45
C ARG A 58 17.93 -5.70 5.65
N LYS A 59 18.73 -6.54 6.30
CA LYS A 59 19.88 -7.20 5.63
C LYS A 59 19.45 -8.01 4.40
N PHE A 60 18.31 -8.69 4.48
CA PHE A 60 17.77 -9.42 3.33
C PHE A 60 17.30 -8.47 2.23
N VAL A 61 16.55 -7.42 2.56
CA VAL A 61 16.04 -6.48 1.56
C VAL A 61 17.21 -5.78 0.84
N GLU A 62 18.17 -5.25 1.56
CA GLU A 62 19.28 -4.48 0.99
C GLU A 62 20.26 -5.36 0.20
N ASN A 63 20.56 -6.57 0.68
CA ASN A 63 21.62 -7.40 0.09
C ASN A 63 21.10 -8.53 -0.82
N ARG A 64 19.79 -8.78 -0.87
CA ARG A 64 19.18 -9.84 -1.67
C ARG A 64 18.03 -9.36 -2.52
N TYR A 65 16.96 -8.79 -1.91
CA TYR A 65 15.73 -8.49 -2.62
C TYR A 65 15.90 -7.34 -3.60
N LEU A 66 16.40 -6.18 -3.16
CA LEU A 66 16.70 -5.04 -4.04
C LEU A 66 17.64 -5.45 -5.21
N PRO A 67 18.83 -6.03 -4.96
CA PRO A 67 19.71 -6.43 -6.06
C PRO A 67 19.08 -7.46 -7.00
N LEU A 68 18.25 -8.37 -6.49
CA LEU A 68 17.56 -9.36 -7.32
C LEU A 68 16.58 -8.71 -8.28
N VAL A 69 15.72 -7.79 -7.79
CA VAL A 69 14.74 -7.10 -8.63
C VAL A 69 15.44 -6.32 -9.73
N TYR A 70 16.49 -5.57 -9.43
CA TYR A 70 17.23 -4.82 -10.44
C TYR A 70 18.04 -5.71 -11.41
N THR A 71 18.52 -6.87 -10.94
CA THR A 71 19.12 -7.87 -11.84
C THR A 71 18.10 -8.44 -12.81
N ILE A 72 16.86 -8.72 -12.35
CA ILE A 72 15.78 -9.15 -13.22
C ILE A 72 15.40 -8.02 -14.18
N ALA A 73 15.24 -6.80 -13.68
CA ALA A 73 14.94 -5.63 -14.50
C ALA A 73 15.95 -5.41 -15.62
N SER A 74 17.25 -5.58 -15.35
CA SER A 74 18.30 -5.46 -16.39
C SER A 74 18.23 -6.55 -17.49
N ARG A 75 17.60 -7.69 -17.20
CA ARG A 75 17.45 -8.79 -18.17
C ARG A 75 16.17 -8.72 -18.98
N TYR A 76 15.18 -8.03 -18.48
CA TYR A 76 13.84 -7.93 -19.05
C TYR A 76 13.45 -6.45 -19.23
N MET A 77 14.32 -5.73 -19.94
CA MET A 77 14.13 -4.30 -20.21
C MET A 77 12.84 -4.00 -21.00
N ASP A 78 12.43 -4.93 -21.86
CA ASP A 78 11.18 -4.88 -22.62
C ASP A 78 9.93 -4.79 -21.73
N MET A 79 10.00 -5.29 -20.50
CA MET A 79 8.88 -5.17 -19.55
C MET A 79 8.65 -3.73 -19.04
N PHE A 80 9.58 -2.81 -19.27
CA PHE A 80 9.35 -1.39 -19.02
C PHE A 80 8.50 -0.72 -20.11
N GLU A 81 8.29 -1.39 -21.23
CA GLU A 81 7.50 -0.91 -22.37
C GLU A 81 6.11 -1.56 -22.45
N MET A 82 5.76 -2.41 -21.46
CA MET A 82 4.53 -3.22 -21.48
C MET A 82 3.54 -2.81 -20.39
N ALA A 83 2.24 -2.92 -20.72
CA ALA A 83 1.10 -2.83 -19.81
C ALA A 83 1.06 -1.54 -18.98
N HIS A 84 1.14 -0.41 -19.64
CA HIS A 84 1.12 0.92 -19.00
C HIS A 84 -0.21 1.25 -18.30
N GLY A 85 -1.28 0.53 -18.60
CA GLY A 85 -2.60 0.74 -17.99
C GLY A 85 -3.20 2.11 -18.32
N TYR A 86 -3.96 2.67 -17.38
CA TYR A 86 -4.62 3.97 -17.56
C TYR A 86 -3.76 5.16 -17.14
N LYS A 87 -2.61 4.92 -16.53
CA LYS A 87 -1.71 5.95 -15.96
C LYS A 87 -2.41 6.93 -15.02
N ASN A 88 -3.47 6.47 -14.38
CA ASN A 88 -4.13 7.16 -13.27
C ASN A 88 -3.78 6.44 -11.97
N ALA A 89 -3.53 7.17 -10.90
CA ALA A 89 -3.14 6.61 -9.63
C ALA A 89 -3.88 7.25 -8.45
N LEU A 90 -4.13 6.47 -7.40
CA LEU A 90 -4.78 6.94 -6.17
C LEU A 90 -4.04 6.39 -4.96
N CYS A 91 -3.75 7.28 -4.01
CA CYS A 91 -3.28 6.97 -2.66
C CYS A 91 -4.24 7.64 -1.66
N VAL A 92 -4.78 6.88 -0.72
CA VAL A 92 -5.68 7.42 0.30
C VAL A 92 -4.96 7.83 1.58
N GLY A 93 -3.65 7.63 1.61
CA GLY A 93 -2.79 8.00 2.72
C GLY A 93 -2.63 6.91 3.77
N VAL A 94 -1.41 6.79 4.29
CA VAL A 94 -1.08 5.82 5.33
C VAL A 94 0.19 6.21 6.07
N PHE A 95 0.34 5.63 7.26
CA PHE A 95 1.48 5.83 8.14
C PHE A 95 1.57 7.26 8.67
N PRO A 96 0.70 7.61 9.64
CA PRO A 96 0.70 8.93 10.24
C PRO A 96 2.05 9.23 10.92
N LEU A 97 2.50 10.45 10.79
CA LEU A 97 3.71 10.97 11.42
C LEU A 97 3.34 11.72 12.70
N ALA A 98 4.34 12.02 13.53
CA ALA A 98 4.16 12.73 14.80
C ALA A 98 3.46 14.09 14.61
N LYS A 99 3.72 14.78 13.51
CA LYS A 99 3.03 16.02 13.18
C LYS A 99 1.63 15.75 12.65
N LYS A 100 0.63 16.29 13.35
CA LYS A 100 -0.78 16.10 13.01
C LYS A 100 -1.10 16.46 11.56
N GLY A 101 -1.69 15.50 10.85
CA GLY A 101 -2.10 15.64 9.44
C GLY A 101 -1.03 15.27 8.43
N GLU A 102 0.21 14.98 8.84
CA GLU A 102 1.23 14.45 7.96
C GLU A 102 1.25 12.93 7.98
N GLN A 103 1.48 12.34 6.82
CA GLN A 103 1.61 10.90 6.63
C GLN A 103 2.89 10.58 5.84
N PHE A 104 3.45 9.41 6.07
CA PHE A 104 4.61 8.99 5.30
C PHE A 104 4.28 8.83 3.81
N PHE A 105 3.12 8.24 3.51
CA PHE A 105 2.49 8.32 2.18
C PHE A 105 1.25 9.19 2.31
N ASN A 106 1.33 10.42 1.84
CA ASN A 106 0.21 11.36 1.83
C ASN A 106 -0.87 10.92 0.83
N ALA A 107 -2.11 11.26 1.15
CA ALA A 107 -3.23 11.06 0.24
C ALA A 107 -3.14 12.01 -0.97
N GLY A 108 -3.52 11.49 -2.13
CA GLY A 108 -3.53 12.25 -3.39
C GLY A 108 -4.02 11.39 -4.54
N ALA A 109 -4.26 12.03 -5.66
CA ALA A 109 -4.62 11.39 -6.92
C ALA A 109 -3.78 11.94 -8.08
N TYR A 110 -3.52 11.11 -9.06
CA TYR A 110 -2.91 11.49 -10.32
C TYR A 110 -3.85 11.05 -11.44
N ILE A 111 -4.51 12.01 -12.09
CA ILE A 111 -5.58 11.77 -13.05
C ILE A 111 -5.28 12.51 -14.35
N ASN A 112 -5.23 11.78 -15.47
CA ASN A 112 -4.99 12.34 -16.80
C ASN A 112 -3.75 13.27 -16.83
N GLY A 113 -2.65 12.85 -16.21
CA GLY A 113 -1.40 13.60 -16.20
C GLY A 113 -1.34 14.75 -15.18
N ARG A 114 -2.28 14.85 -14.24
CA ARG A 114 -2.35 15.94 -13.26
C ARG A 114 -2.47 15.43 -11.85
N ASP A 115 -1.73 16.05 -10.95
CA ASP A 115 -1.89 15.83 -9.52
C ASP A 115 -3.11 16.57 -8.98
N GLU A 116 -3.88 15.87 -8.17
CA GLU A 116 -5.08 16.38 -7.50
C GLU A 116 -5.07 15.99 -6.02
N PRO A 117 -5.62 16.83 -5.12
CA PRO A 117 -5.85 16.42 -3.73
C PRO A 117 -6.85 15.28 -3.70
N PHE A 118 -6.69 14.37 -2.72
CA PHE A 118 -7.64 13.29 -2.49
C PHE A 118 -8.96 13.84 -1.93
N ASP A 119 -10.07 13.40 -2.51
CA ASP A 119 -11.43 13.66 -2.02
C ASP A 119 -12.21 12.35 -1.95
N GLY A 120 -12.50 11.86 -0.74
CA GLY A 120 -13.22 10.61 -0.52
C GLY A 120 -14.64 10.58 -1.12
N ASN A 121 -15.27 11.74 -1.32
CA ASN A 121 -16.61 11.82 -1.93
C ASN A 121 -16.59 11.52 -3.43
N ARG A 122 -15.43 11.49 -4.06
CA ARG A 122 -15.25 11.14 -5.47
C ARG A 122 -15.03 9.63 -5.71
N ILE A 123 -15.10 8.81 -4.65
CA ILE A 123 -15.10 7.36 -4.79
C ILE A 123 -16.49 6.90 -5.21
N LEU A 124 -16.54 6.16 -6.30
CA LEU A 124 -17.75 5.69 -6.96
C LEU A 124 -17.67 4.18 -7.17
N GLU A 125 -18.81 3.52 -7.34
CA GLU A 125 -18.90 2.10 -7.65
C GLU A 125 -19.46 1.85 -9.06
N ASP A 126 -18.92 0.83 -9.74
CA ASP A 126 -19.44 0.29 -11.00
C ASP A 126 -19.73 -1.20 -10.80
N VAL A 127 -20.98 -1.59 -11.05
CA VAL A 127 -21.47 -2.96 -10.94
C VAL A 127 -21.81 -3.61 -12.28
N ARG A 128 -21.39 -2.97 -13.39
CA ARG A 128 -21.74 -3.41 -14.75
C ARG A 128 -21.50 -4.89 -14.97
N TYR A 129 -20.35 -5.38 -14.55
CA TYR A 129 -19.92 -6.77 -14.75
C TYR A 129 -19.92 -7.60 -13.46
N SER A 130 -20.61 -7.12 -12.45
CA SER A 130 -20.72 -7.79 -11.14
C SER A 130 -22.12 -8.36 -10.95
N TRP A 131 -22.24 -9.45 -10.20
CA TRP A 131 -23.53 -10.13 -9.90
C TRP A 131 -24.38 -9.34 -8.91
N PHE A 132 -24.62 -8.07 -9.23
CA PHE A 132 -25.52 -7.17 -8.53
C PHE A 132 -26.52 -6.58 -9.52
N GLU A 133 -27.68 -6.18 -9.02
CA GLU A 133 -28.68 -5.46 -9.83
C GLU A 133 -28.06 -4.28 -10.55
N PRO A 134 -28.54 -3.96 -11.77
CA PRO A 134 -28.01 -2.84 -12.51
C PRO A 134 -28.18 -1.54 -11.72
N ALA A 135 -27.06 -0.82 -11.58
CA ALA A 135 -27.05 0.53 -11.04
C ALA A 135 -26.32 1.46 -12.03
N PRO A 136 -26.60 2.75 -12.04
CA PRO A 136 -25.83 3.70 -12.83
C PRO A 136 -24.34 3.55 -12.55
N SER A 137 -23.51 3.50 -13.60
CA SER A 137 -22.07 3.49 -13.40
C SER A 137 -21.63 4.79 -12.74
N GLY A 138 -20.79 4.69 -11.72
CA GLY A 138 -20.37 5.84 -10.93
C GLY A 138 -21.38 6.23 -9.84
N THR A 139 -22.08 5.25 -9.27
CA THR A 139 -22.90 5.49 -8.08
C THR A 139 -22.00 5.88 -6.89
N PRO A 140 -22.28 6.99 -6.19
CA PRO A 140 -21.58 7.36 -4.98
C PRO A 140 -21.67 6.27 -3.90
N LEU A 141 -20.60 6.05 -3.16
CA LEU A 141 -20.49 5.00 -2.16
C LEU A 141 -21.66 5.04 -1.14
N GLN A 142 -22.06 6.25 -0.69
CA GLN A 142 -23.15 6.49 0.26
C GLN A 142 -24.55 6.10 -0.29
N LYS A 143 -24.68 5.97 -1.60
CA LYS A 143 -25.93 5.62 -2.29
C LYS A 143 -25.88 4.24 -2.94
N SER A 144 -24.78 3.51 -2.75
CA SER A 144 -24.59 2.20 -3.35
C SER A 144 -25.30 1.13 -2.54
N GLU A 145 -26.23 0.44 -3.17
CA GLU A 145 -26.90 -0.73 -2.62
C GLU A 145 -26.28 -2.01 -3.19
N SER A 146 -26.27 -3.07 -2.38
CA SER A 146 -25.68 -4.36 -2.76
C SER A 146 -26.79 -5.41 -2.87
N ASN A 147 -27.61 -5.30 -3.92
CA ASN A 147 -28.67 -6.28 -4.22
C ASN A 147 -28.14 -7.35 -5.15
N PRO A 148 -27.93 -8.62 -4.68
CA PRO A 148 -27.37 -9.67 -5.51
C PRO A 148 -28.30 -10.06 -6.66
N GLN A 149 -27.73 -10.24 -7.85
CA GLN A 149 -28.37 -10.80 -9.02
C GLN A 149 -27.46 -11.88 -9.64
N VAL A 150 -27.67 -13.13 -9.24
CA VAL A 150 -26.78 -14.24 -9.58
C VAL A 150 -26.76 -14.55 -11.08
N ASP A 151 -27.94 -14.46 -11.75
CA ASP A 151 -28.12 -14.81 -13.15
C ASP A 151 -27.94 -13.61 -14.10
N LYS A 152 -27.24 -12.56 -13.66
CA LYS A 152 -27.03 -11.37 -14.47
C LYS A 152 -26.18 -11.68 -15.69
N GLU A 153 -26.76 -11.47 -16.88
CA GLU A 153 -26.06 -11.67 -18.16
C GLU A 153 -24.83 -10.77 -18.28
N GLY A 154 -23.72 -11.35 -18.74
CA GLY A 154 -22.44 -10.63 -18.91
C GLY A 154 -21.67 -10.37 -17.62
N ALA A 155 -22.20 -10.72 -16.45
CA ALA A 155 -21.46 -10.62 -15.20
C ALA A 155 -20.50 -11.80 -15.04
N TYR A 156 -19.31 -11.54 -14.46
CA TYR A 156 -18.29 -12.55 -14.25
C TYR A 156 -17.65 -12.52 -12.85
N SER A 157 -18.07 -11.61 -11.99
CA SER A 157 -17.44 -11.39 -10.68
C SER A 157 -18.48 -10.98 -9.64
N PHE A 158 -18.21 -11.30 -8.36
CA PHE A 158 -18.94 -10.75 -7.22
C PHE A 158 -18.32 -9.42 -6.72
N ILE A 159 -17.21 -8.98 -7.31
CA ILE A 159 -16.49 -7.77 -6.88
C ILE A 159 -17.05 -6.58 -7.66
N LYS A 160 -17.46 -5.54 -6.94
CA LYS A 160 -17.76 -4.24 -7.53
C LYS A 160 -16.46 -3.55 -7.97
N ALA A 161 -16.49 -2.80 -9.06
CA ALA A 161 -15.33 -2.06 -9.55
C ALA A 161 -15.35 -0.64 -8.99
N PRO A 162 -14.41 -0.26 -8.09
CA PRO A 162 -14.31 1.11 -7.62
C PRO A 162 -13.76 2.01 -8.73
N LEU A 163 -14.29 3.24 -8.77
CA LEU A 163 -13.82 4.33 -9.63
C LEU A 163 -13.46 5.53 -8.75
N TYR A 164 -12.55 6.36 -9.20
CA TYR A 164 -12.30 7.67 -8.62
C TYR A 164 -12.59 8.75 -9.64
N ALA A 165 -13.51 9.65 -9.31
CA ALA A 165 -13.98 10.70 -10.22
C ALA A 165 -14.41 10.19 -11.61
N GLY A 166 -14.98 8.98 -11.67
CA GLY A 166 -15.37 8.33 -12.94
C GLY A 166 -14.23 7.64 -13.68
N HIS A 167 -13.00 7.70 -13.17
CA HIS A 167 -11.83 7.09 -13.79
C HIS A 167 -11.44 5.78 -13.09
N ARG A 168 -10.90 4.84 -13.87
CA ARG A 168 -10.17 3.69 -13.33
C ARG A 168 -8.80 4.17 -12.87
N VAL A 169 -8.43 3.81 -11.66
CA VAL A 169 -7.17 4.22 -11.04
C VAL A 169 -6.37 3.01 -10.57
N GLU A 170 -5.08 3.11 -10.66
CA GLU A 170 -4.17 2.17 -10.05
C GLU A 170 -3.92 2.56 -8.59
N VAL A 171 -3.86 1.56 -7.71
CA VAL A 171 -3.59 1.72 -6.28
C VAL A 171 -2.41 0.84 -5.88
N GLY A 172 -1.88 1.02 -4.67
CA GLY A 172 -0.80 0.20 -4.14
C GLY A 172 0.58 0.82 -4.31
N PRO A 173 1.65 0.00 -4.33
CA PRO A 173 3.04 0.48 -4.31
C PRO A 173 3.34 1.52 -5.39
N LEU A 174 2.93 1.29 -6.63
CA LEU A 174 3.15 2.25 -7.71
C LEU A 174 2.49 3.60 -7.40
N ALA A 175 1.21 3.58 -7.01
CA ALA A 175 0.47 4.81 -6.71
C ALA A 175 1.10 5.57 -5.53
N ARG A 176 1.45 4.87 -4.44
CA ARG A 176 2.09 5.49 -3.28
C ARG A 176 3.44 6.11 -3.62
N MET A 177 4.28 5.39 -4.35
CA MET A 177 5.59 5.89 -4.78
C MET A 177 5.47 7.06 -5.76
N TRP A 178 4.53 6.97 -6.72
CA TRP A 178 4.32 8.02 -7.74
C TRP A 178 3.75 9.30 -7.13
N ILE A 179 2.65 9.22 -6.38
CA ILE A 179 1.96 10.38 -5.81
C ILE A 179 2.86 11.11 -4.81
N ASN A 180 3.66 10.38 -4.04
CA ASN A 180 4.54 10.95 -3.04
C ASN A 180 5.96 11.23 -3.54
N ASP A 181 6.25 10.94 -4.80
CA ASP A 181 7.57 11.11 -5.42
C ASP A 181 8.73 10.66 -4.52
N LYS A 182 8.61 9.43 -3.98
CA LYS A 182 9.56 8.92 -3.00
C LYS A 182 10.96 8.73 -3.57
N PRO A 183 12.02 8.96 -2.75
CA PRO A 183 13.39 8.71 -3.17
C PRO A 183 13.60 7.26 -3.63
N LEU A 184 14.47 7.06 -4.59
CA LEU A 184 14.99 5.75 -4.96
C LEU A 184 16.15 5.35 -4.06
N SER A 185 16.29 4.05 -3.84
CA SER A 185 17.49 3.51 -3.20
C SER A 185 18.75 3.78 -4.03
N PRO A 186 19.96 3.75 -3.44
CA PRO A 186 21.19 3.96 -4.18
C PRO A 186 21.39 2.98 -5.35
N ILE A 187 20.87 1.74 -5.21
CA ILE A 187 20.93 0.76 -6.29
C ILE A 187 19.93 1.11 -7.42
N GLY A 188 18.76 1.62 -7.08
CA GLY A 188 17.76 2.11 -8.03
C GLY A 188 18.27 3.29 -8.84
N GLN A 189 18.83 4.29 -8.17
CA GLN A 189 19.43 5.46 -8.83
C GLN A 189 20.52 5.05 -9.83
N ARG A 190 21.42 4.14 -9.42
CA ARG A 190 22.48 3.61 -10.30
C ARG A 190 21.89 2.85 -11.49
N PHE A 191 20.88 1.99 -11.24
CA PHE A 191 20.24 1.23 -12.30
C PHE A 191 19.66 2.13 -13.40
N PHE A 192 18.91 3.16 -13.03
CA PHE A 192 18.31 4.07 -14.02
C PHE A 192 19.37 4.91 -14.75
N ALA A 193 20.45 5.30 -14.08
CA ALA A 193 21.58 5.97 -14.72
C ALA A 193 22.26 5.06 -15.76
N ASP A 194 22.54 3.80 -15.40
CA ASP A 194 23.28 2.86 -16.26
C ASP A 194 22.43 2.34 -17.43
N MET A 195 21.14 2.05 -17.19
CA MET A 195 20.30 1.36 -18.17
C MET A 195 19.44 2.31 -19.02
N PHE A 196 19.06 3.48 -18.51
CA PHE A 196 18.22 4.46 -19.20
C PHE A 196 18.95 5.78 -19.50
N GLY A 197 20.14 5.99 -18.95
CA GLY A 197 20.84 7.28 -19.04
C GLY A 197 20.14 8.39 -18.24
N VAL A 198 19.26 8.04 -17.32
CA VAL A 198 18.46 8.97 -16.52
C VAL A 198 18.98 9.05 -15.10
N ARG A 199 19.41 10.22 -14.67
CA ARG A 199 19.80 10.49 -13.28
C ARG A 199 18.53 10.69 -12.45
N ALA A 200 17.92 9.59 -12.02
CA ALA A 200 16.71 9.61 -11.20
C ALA A 200 17.07 9.49 -9.71
N GLU A 201 16.77 10.50 -8.94
CA GLU A 201 16.89 10.51 -7.47
C GLU A 201 15.57 10.10 -6.81
N THR A 202 14.44 10.39 -7.48
CA THR A 202 13.08 10.07 -7.03
C THR A 202 12.34 9.21 -8.04
N PHE A 203 11.23 8.61 -7.58
CA PHE A 203 10.49 7.66 -8.39
C PHE A 203 9.86 8.29 -9.66
N ARG A 204 9.39 9.53 -9.62
CA ARG A 204 8.84 10.21 -10.81
C ARG A 204 9.89 10.53 -11.86
N GLN A 205 11.13 10.72 -11.46
CA GLN A 205 12.21 11.05 -12.39
C GLN A 205 12.58 9.90 -13.33
N ILE A 206 12.11 8.66 -13.04
CA ILE A 206 12.26 7.55 -14.01
C ILE A 206 11.37 7.72 -15.26
N GLY A 207 10.39 8.61 -15.21
CA GLY A 207 9.42 8.86 -16.27
C GLY A 207 8.11 8.07 -16.12
N GLU A 208 7.05 8.61 -16.69
CA GLU A 208 5.70 8.03 -16.55
C GLU A 208 5.59 6.66 -17.23
N ASP A 209 6.08 6.53 -18.48
CA ASP A 209 6.00 5.26 -19.21
C ASP A 209 6.72 4.10 -18.50
N PRO A 210 8.00 4.22 -18.10
CA PRO A 210 8.65 3.19 -17.34
C PRO A 210 8.00 2.91 -15.98
N ALA A 211 7.53 3.95 -15.27
CA ALA A 211 6.91 3.81 -13.96
C ALA A 211 5.62 2.97 -14.02
N PHE A 212 4.72 3.27 -14.97
CA PHE A 212 3.43 2.58 -15.10
C PHE A 212 3.50 1.26 -15.87
N SER A 213 4.67 0.73 -16.12
CA SER A 213 4.90 -0.55 -16.78
C SER A 213 4.81 -1.75 -15.83
N ILE A 214 4.89 -2.98 -16.36
CA ILE A 214 5.03 -4.20 -15.57
C ILE A 214 6.24 -4.12 -14.65
N MET A 215 7.40 -3.75 -15.20
CA MET A 215 8.64 -3.70 -14.42
C MET A 215 8.63 -2.53 -13.44
N GLY A 216 8.08 -1.38 -13.83
CA GLY A 216 7.92 -0.22 -12.95
C GLY A 216 7.13 -0.54 -11.69
N ARG A 217 6.07 -1.36 -11.78
CA ARG A 217 5.32 -1.85 -10.61
C ARG A 217 6.14 -2.74 -9.69
N ASN A 218 7.04 -3.55 -10.23
CA ASN A 218 7.96 -4.37 -9.43
C ASN A 218 9.02 -3.50 -8.74
N VAL A 219 9.56 -2.52 -9.46
CA VAL A 219 10.50 -1.53 -8.91
C VAL A 219 9.81 -0.73 -7.80
N ALA A 220 8.62 -0.19 -8.04
CA ALA A 220 7.85 0.53 -7.03
C ALA A 220 7.68 -0.28 -5.73
N ARG A 221 7.34 -1.57 -5.86
CA ARG A 221 7.14 -2.46 -4.70
C ARG A 221 8.42 -2.66 -3.89
N VAL A 222 9.55 -2.90 -4.53
CA VAL A 222 10.79 -3.13 -3.78
C VAL A 222 11.35 -1.83 -3.19
N GLU A 223 11.21 -0.71 -3.90
CA GLU A 223 11.59 0.61 -3.38
C GLU A 223 10.70 1.04 -2.21
N GLU A 224 9.40 0.79 -2.29
CA GLU A 224 8.49 1.03 -1.16
C GLU A 224 8.88 0.22 0.08
N VAL A 225 9.21 -1.07 -0.09
CA VAL A 225 9.70 -1.90 1.02
C VAL A 225 10.95 -1.30 1.63
N TYR A 226 11.90 -0.86 0.81
CA TYR A 226 13.12 -0.22 1.28
C TYR A 226 12.84 1.06 2.08
N GLN A 227 11.95 1.94 1.59
CA GLN A 227 11.53 3.16 2.30
C GLN A 227 10.82 2.85 3.62
N THR A 228 9.93 1.85 3.61
CA THR A 228 9.15 1.47 4.80
C THR A 228 10.04 0.91 5.92
N LEU A 229 11.14 0.24 5.60
CA LEU A 229 12.10 -0.21 6.62
C LEU A 229 12.67 0.96 7.43
N GLY A 230 12.98 2.07 6.79
CA GLY A 230 13.44 3.28 7.49
C GLY A 230 12.38 3.86 8.42
N MET A 231 11.11 3.82 7.98
CA MET A 231 9.99 4.29 8.81
C MET A 231 9.73 3.40 10.01
N ILE A 232 9.81 2.07 9.85
CA ILE A 232 9.65 1.15 10.99
C ILE A 232 10.70 1.42 12.06
N GLU A 233 11.95 1.67 11.67
CA GLU A 233 13.00 2.03 12.62
C GLU A 233 12.70 3.36 13.33
N TYR A 234 12.23 4.36 12.58
CA TYR A 234 11.80 5.64 13.16
C TYR A 234 10.70 5.42 14.21
N TRP A 235 9.64 4.68 13.90
CA TRP A 235 8.57 4.41 14.86
C TRP A 235 9.00 3.59 16.06
N LEU A 236 9.95 2.67 15.91
CA LEU A 236 10.50 1.95 17.08
C LEU A 236 11.18 2.89 18.06
N HIS A 237 11.80 3.97 17.58
CA HIS A 237 12.39 5.00 18.44
C HIS A 237 11.35 5.92 19.09
N GLU A 238 10.17 6.06 18.49
CA GLU A 238 9.06 6.84 19.04
C GLU A 238 8.24 6.07 20.10
N LEU A 239 8.40 4.75 20.18
CA LEU A 239 7.68 3.94 21.16
C LEU A 239 8.22 4.18 22.58
N GLU A 240 7.33 4.60 23.47
CA GLU A 240 7.60 4.74 24.89
C GLU A 240 7.15 3.48 25.63
N PRO A 241 8.07 2.73 26.31
CA PRO A 241 7.71 1.56 27.08
C PRO A 241 6.67 1.87 28.16
N GLY A 242 5.57 1.13 28.17
CA GLY A 242 4.47 1.30 29.13
C GLY A 242 3.45 2.40 28.76
N ALA A 243 3.65 3.10 27.63
CA ALA A 243 2.67 4.10 27.18
C ALA A 243 1.34 3.43 26.81
N GLN A 244 0.25 4.12 27.09
CA GLN A 244 -1.08 3.67 26.70
C GLN A 244 -1.25 3.77 25.18
N THR A 245 -1.64 2.67 24.55
CA THR A 245 -1.78 2.51 23.10
C THR A 245 -3.24 2.44 22.64
N PHE A 246 -4.18 2.55 23.55
CA PHE A 246 -5.59 2.36 23.31
C PHE A 246 -6.42 3.42 24.05
N ALA A 247 -7.37 4.03 23.36
CA ALA A 247 -8.39 4.89 23.92
C ALA A 247 -9.78 4.34 23.52
N LEU A 248 -10.62 4.03 24.49
CA LEU A 248 -11.96 3.52 24.23
C LEU A 248 -12.80 4.63 23.57
N PRO A 249 -13.23 4.49 22.31
CA PRO A 249 -14.07 5.46 21.65
C PRO A 249 -15.51 5.36 22.18
N GLU A 250 -16.20 6.49 22.27
CA GLU A 250 -17.65 6.47 22.41
C GLU A 250 -18.29 5.97 21.10
N VAL A 251 -19.11 4.93 21.19
CA VAL A 251 -19.81 4.39 20.03
C VAL A 251 -21.12 5.18 19.85
N PRO A 252 -21.31 5.89 18.73
CA PRO A 252 -22.55 6.62 18.49
C PRO A 252 -23.73 5.63 18.33
N GLN A 253 -24.92 6.05 18.74
CA GLN A 253 -26.13 5.24 18.56
C GLN A 253 -26.64 5.28 17.11
N ALA A 254 -26.39 6.36 16.39
CA ALA A 254 -26.71 6.52 14.98
C ALA A 254 -25.67 7.46 14.34
N GLY A 255 -25.46 7.32 13.05
CA GLY A 255 -24.55 8.18 12.29
C GLY A 255 -23.93 7.50 11.08
N GLU A 256 -23.15 8.26 10.35
CA GLU A 256 -22.41 7.78 9.19
C GLU A 256 -20.92 7.98 9.42
N GLY A 257 -20.12 7.03 8.94
CA GLY A 257 -18.67 7.09 9.02
C GLY A 257 -18.02 6.55 7.75
N ILE A 258 -16.90 7.14 7.39
CA ILE A 258 -16.05 6.67 6.30
C ILE A 258 -14.62 6.55 6.81
N GLY A 259 -13.99 5.42 6.54
CA GLY A 259 -12.61 5.16 6.88
C GLY A 259 -11.77 4.82 5.65
N PHE A 260 -10.56 5.36 5.61
CA PHE A 260 -9.60 5.11 4.55
C PHE A 260 -8.30 4.56 5.13
N THR A 261 -7.70 3.61 4.45
CA THR A 261 -6.35 3.14 4.73
C THR A 261 -5.72 2.53 3.47
N GLU A 262 -4.42 2.32 3.51
CA GLU A 262 -3.69 1.60 2.47
C GLU A 262 -3.34 0.19 2.96
N ALA A 263 -3.86 -0.81 2.27
CA ALA A 263 -3.38 -2.18 2.40
C ALA A 263 -2.10 -2.38 1.54
N PRO A 264 -1.35 -3.48 1.69
CA PRO A 264 -0.14 -3.71 0.90
C PRO A 264 -0.36 -3.59 -0.61
N ARG A 265 -1.54 -3.98 -1.11
CA ARG A 265 -1.89 -3.94 -2.54
C ARG A 265 -2.66 -2.70 -2.97
N GLY A 266 -3.04 -1.83 -2.03
CA GLY A 266 -3.65 -0.57 -2.40
C GLY A 266 -4.71 -0.05 -1.44
N ALA A 267 -5.37 1.00 -1.87
CA ALA A 267 -6.36 1.75 -1.12
C ALA A 267 -7.54 0.88 -0.68
N LEU A 268 -7.96 1.07 0.55
CA LEU A 268 -9.14 0.47 1.15
C LEU A 268 -10.03 1.57 1.71
N CYS A 269 -11.32 1.48 1.41
CA CYS A 269 -12.33 2.38 1.93
C CYS A 269 -13.48 1.57 2.54
N HIS A 270 -13.91 1.96 3.74
CA HIS A 270 -15.12 1.46 4.36
C HIS A 270 -16.09 2.60 4.63
N TYR A 271 -17.32 2.44 4.20
CA TYR A 271 -18.43 3.28 4.56
C TYR A 271 -19.39 2.51 5.48
N LEU A 272 -19.84 3.15 6.54
CA LEU A 272 -20.77 2.58 7.51
C LEU A 272 -21.88 3.58 7.79
N SER A 273 -23.12 3.11 7.78
CA SER A 273 -24.29 3.83 8.28
C SER A 273 -24.87 3.04 9.46
N LEU A 274 -25.00 3.69 10.60
CA LEU A 274 -25.65 3.19 11.81
C LEU A 274 -27.06 3.81 11.90
N ILE A 275 -28.08 2.95 11.99
CA ILE A 275 -29.52 3.32 12.07
C ILE A 275 -30.18 2.69 13.28
#